data_767ff3e2cf42aae5a9f6b747f7035e32
#
_entry.id   767ff3e2cf42aae5a9f6b747f7035e32
#
_cell.length_a   1.000
_cell.length_b   1.000
_cell.length_c   1.000
_cell.angle_alpha   90.00
_cell.angle_beta   90.00
_cell.angle_gamma   90.00
#
_symmetry.space_group_name_H-M   'P 1'
#
loop_
_entity.id
_entity.type
_entity.pdbx_description
1 polymer ?
#
loop_
_entity_poly.entity_id
_entity_poly.type
_entity_poly.pdbx_seq_one_letter_code
_entity_poly.pdbx_strand_id
1 'polypeptide(L)'
;DMNIKKRQISASLLKMLDKGGVYHKITEIARIDPYLDMEMRGEDGAIVYYRGGKLLTIHEKKGLLGLDKKYYLGNEATIVTPDKDDIFDYVCKAKFIMDKYESVKSKLIEKEFQQRVVYENNLSGNAYNTDYFIVDVEWANSNVLGGRADIVAFRWNHMEHKKRRIQLTLIEVKQG
;
A
#
# COMPACT_ATOMS: atom_id res chain seq x y z
N ASP A 1 17.97 -22.01 -11.86
CA ASP A 1 17.44 -20.67 -12.22
C ASP A 1 16.39 -20.27 -11.20
N MET A 2 16.77 -19.39 -10.27
CA MET A 2 15.81 -18.77 -9.36
C MET A 2 14.91 -17.86 -10.21
N ASN A 3 13.66 -18.27 -10.37
CA ASN A 3 12.65 -17.47 -11.06
C ASN A 3 12.23 -16.33 -10.11
N ILE A 4 13.08 -15.31 -9.99
CA ILE A 4 12.78 -14.09 -9.27
C ILE A 4 11.66 -13.43 -10.07
N LYS A 5 10.42 -13.55 -9.59
CA LYS A 5 9.30 -12.77 -10.15
C LYS A 5 9.72 -11.30 -10.08
N LYS A 6 10.11 -10.75 -11.21
CA LYS A 6 10.43 -9.34 -11.31
C LYS A 6 9.17 -8.56 -10.92
N ARG A 7 9.25 -7.76 -9.87
CA ARG A 7 8.23 -6.76 -9.56
C ARG A 7 8.43 -5.59 -10.52
N GLN A 8 8.05 -5.81 -11.76
CA GLN A 8 8.13 -4.79 -12.78
C GLN A 8 6.70 -4.41 -13.14
N ILE A 9 6.35 -3.15 -12.88
CA ILE A 9 5.09 -2.57 -13.34
C ILE A 9 5.08 -2.57 -14.87
N SER A 10 3.96 -2.92 -15.48
CA SER A 10 3.80 -2.80 -16.94
C SER A 10 3.85 -1.33 -17.36
N ALA A 11 4.41 -1.07 -18.54
CA ALA A 11 4.42 0.29 -19.10
C ALA A 11 2.99 0.84 -19.30
N SER A 12 2.02 -0.03 -19.57
CA SER A 12 0.62 0.32 -19.70
C SER A 12 0.01 0.76 -18.37
N LEU A 13 0.18 -0.01 -17.30
CA LEU A 13 -0.31 0.38 -15.98
C LEU A 13 0.37 1.66 -15.49
N LEU A 14 1.68 1.82 -15.69
CA LEU A 14 2.38 3.04 -15.36
C LEU A 14 1.76 4.25 -16.07
N LYS A 15 1.49 4.15 -17.37
CA LYS A 15 0.82 5.21 -18.13
C LYS A 15 -0.59 5.53 -17.62
N MET A 16 -1.33 4.55 -17.11
CA MET A 16 -2.65 4.78 -16.52
C MET A 16 -2.58 5.54 -15.20
N LEU A 17 -1.51 5.35 -14.41
CA LEU A 17 -1.30 5.96 -13.11
C LEU A 17 -0.61 7.32 -13.19
N ASP A 18 0.14 7.58 -14.25
CA ASP A 18 0.94 8.79 -14.43
C ASP A 18 0.07 9.99 -14.80
N LYS A 19 0.68 11.19 -14.82
CA LYS A 19 0.01 12.45 -15.12
C LYS A 19 -0.72 12.38 -16.47
N GLY A 20 -2.02 12.65 -16.43
CA GLY A 20 -2.91 12.55 -17.59
C GLY A 20 -3.44 11.14 -17.86
N GLY A 21 -3.03 10.14 -17.10
CA GLY A 21 -3.57 8.77 -17.17
C GLY A 21 -4.96 8.67 -16.53
N VAL A 22 -5.69 7.62 -16.92
CA VAL A 22 -7.09 7.39 -16.50
C VAL A 22 -7.25 7.21 -14.98
N TYR A 23 -6.21 6.78 -14.28
CA TYR A 23 -6.19 6.58 -12.81
C TYR A 23 -5.30 7.56 -12.08
N HIS A 24 -4.85 8.63 -12.73
CA HIS A 24 -3.97 9.64 -12.13
C HIS A 24 -4.56 10.24 -10.83
N LYS A 25 -5.86 10.52 -10.80
CA LYS A 25 -6.53 11.05 -9.59
C LYS A 25 -6.36 10.14 -8.37
N ILE A 26 -6.33 8.82 -8.57
CA ILE A 26 -6.11 7.85 -7.48
C ILE A 26 -4.70 8.01 -6.92
N THR A 27 -3.71 8.14 -7.79
CA THR A 27 -2.32 8.36 -7.40
C THR A 27 -2.15 9.67 -6.63
N GLU A 28 -2.81 10.75 -7.07
CA GLU A 28 -2.78 12.04 -6.36
C GLU A 28 -3.42 11.94 -4.98
N ILE A 29 -4.60 11.33 -4.86
CA ILE A 29 -5.27 11.14 -3.57
C ILE A 29 -4.40 10.31 -2.63
N ALA A 30 -3.85 9.19 -3.10
CA ALA A 30 -3.00 8.32 -2.29
C ALA A 30 -1.71 9.03 -1.82
N ARG A 31 -1.18 9.98 -2.60
CA ARG A 31 0.02 10.73 -2.25
C ARG A 31 -0.22 11.82 -1.20
N ILE A 32 -1.38 12.48 -1.23
CA ILE A 32 -1.67 13.59 -0.31
C ILE A 32 -2.34 13.17 0.99
N ASP A 33 -2.97 12.00 1.03
CA ASP A 33 -3.66 11.47 2.21
C ASP A 33 -2.70 10.59 3.02
N PRO A 34 -2.27 11.00 4.23
CA PRO A 34 -1.28 10.27 5.03
C PRO A 34 -1.77 8.90 5.53
N TYR A 35 -3.06 8.64 5.44
CA TYR A 35 -3.67 7.37 5.83
C TYR A 35 -3.84 6.39 4.66
N LEU A 36 -3.49 6.83 3.46
CA LEU A 36 -3.48 5.98 2.28
C LEU A 36 -2.04 5.57 1.93
N ASP A 37 -1.91 4.35 1.45
CA ASP A 37 -0.66 3.82 0.91
C ASP A 37 -0.94 3.07 -0.38
N MET A 38 -0.15 3.32 -1.43
CA MET A 38 -0.34 2.68 -2.73
C MET A 38 0.85 1.81 -3.09
N GLU A 39 0.61 0.52 -3.15
CA GLU A 39 1.61 -0.49 -3.42
C GLU A 39 1.40 -1.18 -4.78
N MET A 40 2.48 -1.35 -5.52
CA MET A 40 2.46 -2.12 -6.76
C MET A 40 2.41 -3.62 -6.45
N ARG A 41 1.50 -4.34 -7.09
CA ARG A 41 1.30 -5.78 -6.86
C ARG A 41 1.31 -6.54 -8.20
N GLY A 42 2.46 -7.17 -8.48
CA GLY A 42 2.67 -7.84 -9.76
C GLY A 42 2.91 -6.84 -10.91
N GLU A 43 2.79 -7.34 -12.13
CA GLU A 43 3.09 -6.55 -13.33
C GLU A 43 1.92 -5.61 -13.72
N ASP A 44 0.68 -6.01 -13.41
CA ASP A 44 -0.55 -5.44 -13.94
C ASP A 44 -1.50 -4.89 -12.87
N GLY A 45 -1.04 -4.72 -11.64
CA GLY A 45 -1.87 -4.29 -10.54
C GLY A 45 -1.22 -3.35 -9.54
N ALA A 46 -2.07 -2.52 -8.89
CA ALA A 46 -1.73 -1.72 -7.72
C ALA A 46 -2.86 -1.82 -6.69
N ILE A 47 -2.53 -1.68 -5.42
CA ILE A 47 -3.51 -1.68 -4.34
C ILE A 47 -3.34 -0.42 -3.52
N VAL A 48 -4.45 0.27 -3.26
CA VAL A 48 -4.52 1.36 -2.30
C VAL A 48 -4.99 0.78 -0.98
N TYR A 49 -4.20 0.97 0.05
CA TYR A 49 -4.49 0.56 1.42
C TYR A 49 -4.97 1.74 2.26
N TYR A 50 -5.84 1.47 3.20
CA TYR A 50 -6.26 2.37 4.26
C TYR A 50 -6.18 1.65 5.59
N ARG A 51 -5.41 2.18 6.55
CA ARG A 51 -5.16 1.56 7.85
C ARG A 51 -4.78 0.06 7.73
N GLY A 52 -3.98 -0.26 6.70
CA GLY A 52 -3.53 -1.61 6.38
C GLY A 52 -4.58 -2.53 5.72
N GLY A 53 -5.82 -2.07 5.56
CA GLY A 53 -6.85 -2.78 4.80
C GLY A 53 -6.87 -2.37 3.33
N LYS A 54 -7.23 -3.30 2.43
CA LYS A 54 -7.38 -2.99 1.00
C LYS A 54 -8.62 -2.13 0.78
N LEU A 55 -8.41 -0.88 0.39
CA LEU A 55 -9.48 0.04 0.06
C LEU A 55 -9.90 -0.06 -1.41
N LEU A 56 -8.93 -0.19 -2.31
CA LEU A 56 -9.13 -0.21 -3.75
C LEU A 56 -8.04 -1.05 -4.40
N THR A 57 -8.41 -1.85 -5.41
CA THR A 57 -7.43 -2.50 -6.28
C THR A 57 -7.58 -1.95 -7.69
N ILE A 58 -6.46 -1.55 -8.27
CA ILE A 58 -6.34 -1.14 -9.67
C ILE A 58 -5.75 -2.30 -10.43
N HIS A 59 -6.41 -2.73 -11.49
CA HIS A 59 -5.92 -3.81 -12.33
C HIS A 59 -5.99 -3.38 -13.79
N GLU A 60 -4.89 -3.49 -14.52
CA GLU A 60 -4.76 -3.03 -15.90
C GLU A 60 -5.90 -3.50 -16.81
N LYS A 61 -6.28 -4.78 -16.71
CA LYS A 61 -7.31 -5.38 -17.58
C LYS A 61 -8.70 -5.39 -16.98
N LYS A 62 -8.82 -5.48 -15.65
CA LYS A 62 -10.12 -5.61 -14.95
C LYS A 62 -10.65 -4.29 -14.44
N GLY A 63 -9.86 -3.21 -14.53
CA GLY A 63 -10.24 -1.90 -14.02
C GLY A 63 -10.15 -1.81 -12.50
N LEU A 64 -11.08 -1.08 -11.90
CA LEU A 64 -11.12 -0.81 -10.47
C LEU A 64 -11.97 -1.86 -9.75
N LEU A 65 -11.42 -2.41 -8.66
CA LEU A 65 -12.12 -3.34 -7.77
C LEU A 65 -12.20 -2.69 -6.38
N GLY A 66 -13.41 -2.63 -5.85
CA GLY A 66 -13.69 -1.98 -4.57
C GLY A 66 -13.38 -2.82 -3.35
N LEU A 67 -13.95 -2.41 -2.22
CA LEU A 67 -13.82 -3.06 -0.92
C LEU A 67 -14.24 -4.53 -0.95
N ASP A 68 -13.54 -5.33 -0.14
CA ASP A 68 -13.94 -6.70 0.16
C ASP A 68 -15.32 -6.72 0.87
N LYS A 69 -16.14 -7.71 0.52
CA LYS A 69 -17.49 -7.90 1.08
C LYS A 69 -17.52 -7.93 2.62
N LYS A 70 -16.45 -8.40 3.26
CA LYS A 70 -16.35 -8.45 4.72
C LYS A 70 -16.54 -7.10 5.41
N TYR A 71 -16.16 -5.99 4.77
CA TYR A 71 -16.27 -4.64 5.35
C TYR A 71 -17.72 -4.17 5.48
N TYR A 72 -18.63 -4.73 4.71
CA TYR A 72 -20.04 -4.32 4.71
C TYR A 72 -20.86 -4.93 5.86
N LEU A 73 -20.25 -5.75 6.72
CA LEU A 73 -20.91 -6.40 7.88
C LEU A 73 -22.23 -7.13 7.51
N GLY A 74 -22.28 -7.70 6.32
CA GLY A 74 -23.48 -8.40 5.82
C GLY A 74 -24.58 -7.51 5.24
N ASN A 75 -24.38 -6.18 5.23
CA ASN A 75 -25.31 -5.25 4.59
C ASN A 75 -24.92 -4.96 3.14
N GLU A 76 -25.34 -5.82 2.21
CA GLU A 76 -25.03 -5.69 0.79
C GLU A 76 -25.65 -4.45 0.12
N ALA A 77 -26.70 -3.88 0.71
CA ALA A 77 -27.34 -2.66 0.18
C ALA A 77 -26.45 -1.42 0.25
N THR A 78 -25.36 -1.48 1.02
CA THR A 78 -24.42 -0.37 1.17
C THR A 78 -23.15 -0.54 0.33
N ILE A 79 -23.08 -1.53 -0.57
CA ILE A 79 -21.92 -1.75 -1.42
C ILE A 79 -21.65 -0.52 -2.29
N VAL A 80 -20.44 0.03 -2.17
CA VAL A 80 -19.96 1.13 -3.02
C VAL A 80 -19.03 0.56 -4.09
N THR A 81 -19.23 1.02 -5.32
CA THR A 81 -18.41 0.62 -6.47
C THR A 81 -17.49 1.78 -6.85
N PRO A 82 -16.19 1.55 -7.06
CA PRO A 82 -15.30 2.61 -7.47
C PRO A 82 -15.60 3.05 -8.91
N ASP A 83 -15.70 4.36 -9.09
CA ASP A 83 -15.76 5.00 -10.40
C ASP A 83 -14.55 5.92 -10.58
N LYS A 84 -13.89 5.84 -11.73
CA LYS A 84 -12.71 6.66 -12.05
C LYS A 84 -13.03 8.16 -12.08
N ASP A 85 -14.25 8.53 -12.44
CA ASP A 85 -14.68 9.92 -12.57
C ASP A 85 -15.11 10.51 -11.22
N ASP A 86 -15.57 9.66 -10.29
CA ASP A 86 -15.97 10.02 -8.93
C ASP A 86 -15.18 9.28 -7.84
N ILE A 87 -13.90 9.10 -8.07
CA ILE A 87 -13.03 8.31 -7.21
C ILE A 87 -12.89 8.91 -5.80
N PHE A 88 -12.95 10.23 -5.67
CA PHE A 88 -12.87 10.90 -4.37
C PHE A 88 -14.04 10.53 -3.46
N ASP A 89 -15.27 10.56 -4.00
CA ASP A 89 -16.48 10.15 -3.26
C ASP A 89 -16.40 8.68 -2.84
N TYR A 90 -15.94 7.81 -3.76
CA TYR A 90 -15.68 6.42 -3.42
C TYR A 90 -14.70 6.27 -2.26
N VAL A 91 -13.55 6.95 -2.30
CA VAL A 91 -12.52 6.87 -1.25
C VAL A 91 -13.10 7.31 0.10
N CYS A 92 -13.84 8.41 0.15
CA CYS A 92 -14.47 8.89 1.37
C CYS A 92 -15.47 7.87 1.96
N LYS A 93 -16.35 7.32 1.12
CA LYS A 93 -17.32 6.29 1.53
C LYS A 93 -16.64 5.00 1.98
N ALA A 94 -15.63 4.57 1.25
CA ALA A 94 -14.87 3.35 1.56
C ALA A 94 -14.12 3.48 2.90
N LYS A 95 -13.48 4.61 3.17
CA LYS A 95 -12.84 4.90 4.47
C LYS A 95 -13.85 4.83 5.60
N PHE A 96 -15.02 5.47 5.45
CA PHE A 96 -16.07 5.42 6.46
C PHE A 96 -16.57 4.00 6.74
N ILE A 97 -16.77 3.18 5.69
CA ILE A 97 -17.18 1.77 5.84
C ILE A 97 -16.13 0.97 6.57
N MET A 98 -14.85 1.17 6.23
CA MET A 98 -13.74 0.50 6.89
C MET A 98 -13.61 0.91 8.36
N ASP A 99 -13.72 2.19 8.69
CA ASP A 99 -13.69 2.69 10.07
C ASP A 99 -14.84 2.11 10.90
N LYS A 100 -16.05 2.04 10.33
CA LYS A 100 -17.19 1.38 10.98
C LYS A 100 -16.93 -0.10 11.24
N TYR A 101 -16.35 -0.81 10.27
CA TYR A 101 -15.97 -2.22 10.43
C TYR A 101 -14.97 -2.38 11.58
N GLU A 102 -13.94 -1.55 11.63
CA GLU A 102 -12.91 -1.60 12.66
C GLU A 102 -13.45 -1.29 14.06
N SER A 103 -14.35 -0.32 14.18
CA SER A 103 -15.00 0.02 15.46
C SER A 103 -15.74 -1.17 16.08
N VAL A 104 -16.19 -2.13 15.24
CA VAL A 104 -16.89 -3.34 15.67
C VAL A 104 -15.93 -4.51 15.90
N LYS A 105 -14.87 -4.64 15.12
CA LYS A 105 -14.00 -5.83 15.07
C LYS A 105 -12.67 -5.70 15.80
N SER A 106 -12.25 -4.49 16.15
CA SER A 106 -11.09 -4.20 17.03
C SER A 106 -9.80 -5.01 16.74
N LYS A 107 -9.22 -4.96 15.54
CA LYS A 107 -8.04 -5.81 15.22
C LYS A 107 -6.99 -5.28 14.24
N LEU A 108 -6.94 -4.00 13.88
CA LEU A 108 -5.96 -3.55 12.88
C LEU A 108 -4.82 -2.66 13.43
N ILE A 109 -4.57 -2.65 14.72
CA ILE A 109 -3.53 -1.80 15.32
C ILE A 109 -2.16 -2.06 14.67
N GLU A 110 -1.82 -3.32 14.43
CA GLU A 110 -0.55 -3.71 13.82
C GLU A 110 -0.41 -3.20 12.37
N LYS A 111 -1.43 -3.39 11.56
CA LYS A 111 -1.43 -2.95 10.15
C LYS A 111 -1.47 -1.43 10.01
N GLU A 112 -2.21 -0.76 10.88
CA GLU A 112 -2.22 0.70 10.95
C GLU A 112 -0.83 1.22 11.35
N PHE A 113 -0.18 0.56 12.30
CA PHE A 113 1.18 0.89 12.69
C PHE A 113 2.17 0.70 11.53
N GLN A 114 2.09 -0.42 10.80
CA GLN A 114 2.91 -0.66 9.60
C GLN A 114 2.75 0.47 8.59
N GLN A 115 1.52 0.86 8.27
CA GLN A 115 1.24 1.93 7.33
C GLN A 115 1.77 3.29 7.83
N ARG A 116 1.63 3.58 9.13
CA ARG A 116 2.18 4.78 9.73
C ARG A 116 3.70 4.82 9.64
N VAL A 117 4.37 3.70 9.85
CA VAL A 117 5.83 3.57 9.68
C VAL A 117 6.24 3.89 8.26
N VAL A 118 5.51 3.41 7.24
CA VAL A 118 5.74 3.76 5.83
C VAL A 118 5.64 5.27 5.63
N TYR A 119 4.56 5.88 6.09
CA TYR A 119 4.35 7.31 5.94
C TYR A 119 5.46 8.13 6.60
N GLU A 120 5.80 7.83 7.84
CA GLU A 120 6.83 8.58 8.60
C GLU A 120 8.22 8.43 7.97
N ASN A 121 8.55 7.28 7.41
CA ASN A 121 9.86 7.06 6.81
C ASN A 121 9.98 7.55 5.36
N ASN A 122 8.91 7.56 4.60
CA ASN A 122 8.99 7.85 3.16
C ASN A 122 8.40 9.22 2.77
N LEU A 123 7.38 9.70 3.47
CA LEU A 123 6.54 10.81 2.99
C LEU A 123 6.45 11.99 3.95
N SER A 124 6.60 11.78 5.26
CA SER A 124 6.52 12.88 6.22
C SER A 124 7.75 13.77 6.20
N GLY A 125 7.68 14.92 6.87
CA GLY A 125 8.84 15.78 7.12
C GLY A 125 9.97 15.08 7.88
N ASN A 126 9.69 13.96 8.55
CA ASN A 126 10.66 13.14 9.29
C ASN A 126 11.44 12.18 8.38
N ALA A 127 11.04 11.99 7.12
CA ALA A 127 11.72 11.11 6.18
C ALA A 127 13.20 11.44 5.98
N TYR A 128 13.60 12.69 6.18
CA TYR A 128 15.00 13.11 6.12
C TYR A 128 15.84 12.72 7.35
N ASN A 129 15.20 12.31 8.43
CA ASN A 129 15.85 11.95 9.69
C ASN A 129 15.99 10.45 9.89
N THR A 130 15.66 9.66 8.90
CA THR A 130 15.76 8.19 8.94
C THR A 130 16.76 7.68 7.91
N ASP A 131 17.46 6.60 8.26
CA ASP A 131 18.32 5.87 7.32
C ASP A 131 17.54 4.83 6.49
N TYR A 132 16.25 4.67 6.77
CA TYR A 132 15.43 3.64 6.15
C TYR A 132 14.53 4.23 5.07
N PHE A 133 14.41 3.52 3.95
CA PHE A 133 13.39 3.75 2.93
C PHE A 133 12.58 2.46 2.77
N ILE A 134 11.28 2.53 3.07
CA ILE A 134 10.39 1.38 3.01
C ILE A 134 9.94 1.19 1.57
N VAL A 135 10.12 -0.02 1.07
CA VAL A 135 9.83 -0.37 -0.33
C VAL A 135 8.65 -1.30 -0.48
N ASP A 136 8.21 -1.94 0.62
CA ASP A 136 7.08 -2.85 0.60
C ASP A 136 6.57 -3.17 2.00
N VAL A 137 5.29 -3.51 2.08
CA VAL A 137 4.63 -4.03 3.28
C VAL A 137 3.97 -5.37 2.97
N GLU A 138 3.86 -6.24 4.00
CA GLU A 138 3.23 -7.56 3.87
C GLU A 138 3.83 -8.41 2.72
N TRP A 139 5.14 -8.33 2.54
CA TRP A 139 5.84 -9.09 1.51
C TRP A 139 5.92 -10.57 1.87
N ALA A 140 5.38 -11.42 1.00
CA ALA A 140 5.41 -12.87 1.15
C ALA A 140 6.25 -13.49 0.02
N ASN A 141 7.31 -14.21 0.40
CA ASN A 141 8.09 -15.02 -0.54
C ASN A 141 8.61 -16.27 0.15
N SER A 142 7.89 -17.36 -0.03
CA SER A 142 8.24 -18.67 0.54
C SER A 142 9.59 -19.21 0.09
N ASN A 143 10.09 -18.80 -1.10
CA ASN A 143 11.33 -19.31 -1.67
C ASN A 143 12.58 -18.60 -1.15
N VAL A 144 12.45 -17.35 -0.66
CA VAL A 144 13.60 -16.55 -0.23
C VAL A 144 13.71 -16.50 1.29
N LEU A 145 12.58 -16.40 1.99
CA LEU A 145 12.56 -16.18 3.45
C LEU A 145 11.90 -17.31 4.23
N GLY A 146 11.28 -18.26 3.55
CA GLY A 146 10.47 -19.29 4.22
C GLY A 146 9.23 -18.72 4.95
N GLY A 147 8.91 -17.43 4.73
CA GLY A 147 7.85 -16.73 5.45
C GLY A 147 7.42 -15.41 4.82
N ARG A 148 6.81 -14.57 5.65
CA ARG A 148 6.31 -13.25 5.31
C ARG A 148 7.07 -12.21 6.15
N ALA A 149 7.43 -11.10 5.54
CA ALA A 149 7.93 -9.93 6.25
C ALA A 149 6.83 -8.86 6.30
N ASP A 150 6.64 -8.24 7.44
CA ASP A 150 5.64 -7.18 7.60
C ASP A 150 6.04 -5.91 6.88
N ILE A 151 7.34 -5.57 6.94
CA ILE A 151 7.91 -4.41 6.27
C ILE A 151 9.24 -4.82 5.62
N VAL A 152 9.43 -4.38 4.38
CA VAL A 152 10.71 -4.48 3.66
C VAL A 152 11.25 -3.08 3.44
N ALA A 153 12.48 -2.84 3.87
CA ALA A 153 13.13 -1.56 3.76
C ALA A 153 14.55 -1.68 3.21
N PHE A 154 15.02 -0.63 2.56
CA PHE A 154 16.43 -0.41 2.34
C PHE A 154 16.97 0.51 3.44
N ARG A 155 18.05 0.11 4.08
CA ARG A 155 18.82 0.97 4.93
C ARG A 155 19.98 1.58 4.14
N TRP A 156 20.04 2.90 4.16
CA TRP A 156 21.11 3.66 3.55
C TRP A 156 21.70 4.61 4.60
N ASN A 157 22.87 4.27 5.13
CA ASN A 157 23.57 5.16 6.05
C ASN A 157 24.15 6.34 5.29
N HIS A 158 23.46 7.47 5.29
CA HIS A 158 23.86 8.68 4.58
C HIS A 158 25.04 9.40 5.24
N MET A 159 25.33 9.12 6.52
CA MET A 159 26.45 9.72 7.26
C MET A 159 27.80 9.04 6.99
N GLU A 160 27.79 7.82 6.46
CA GLU A 160 29.01 7.08 6.10
C GLU A 160 29.43 7.34 4.66
N HIS A 161 30.13 8.42 4.38
CA HIS A 161 30.58 8.80 3.04
C HIS A 161 31.50 7.78 2.34
N LYS A 162 32.12 6.86 3.07
CA LYS A 162 33.17 5.98 2.53
C LYS A 162 32.70 4.58 2.11
N LYS A 163 31.54 4.11 2.57
CA LYS A 163 31.01 2.79 2.21
C LYS A 163 29.50 2.86 1.98
N ARG A 164 29.11 3.29 0.80
CA ARG A 164 27.69 3.31 0.37
C ARG A 164 27.20 1.86 0.19
N ARG A 165 26.89 1.19 1.28
CA ARG A 165 26.23 -0.12 1.24
C ARG A 165 24.76 0.06 1.52
N ILE A 166 23.94 -0.29 0.53
CA ILE A 166 22.50 -0.43 0.71
C ILE A 166 22.29 -1.79 1.35
N GLN A 167 21.62 -1.84 2.49
CA GLN A 167 21.27 -3.07 3.19
C GLN A 167 19.77 -3.32 3.05
N LEU A 168 19.40 -4.52 2.58
CA LEU A 168 18.02 -4.97 2.65
C LEU A 168 17.72 -5.31 4.11
N THR A 169 16.64 -4.73 4.63
CA THR A 169 16.19 -4.95 6.00
C THR A 169 14.77 -5.49 5.98
N LEU A 170 14.53 -6.55 6.72
CA LEU A 170 13.22 -7.15 6.91
C LEU A 170 12.81 -6.92 8.34
N ILE A 171 11.62 -6.38 8.52
CA ILE A 171 11.11 -5.97 9.84
C ILE A 171 9.82 -6.76 10.09
N GLU A 172 9.75 -7.37 11.27
CA GLU A 172 8.54 -7.98 11.81
C GLU A 172 7.97 -7.06 12.90
N VAL A 173 6.69 -6.74 12.80
CA VAL A 173 5.97 -5.91 13.77
C VAL A 173 5.22 -6.83 14.71
N LYS A 174 5.48 -6.70 16.02
CA LYS A 174 4.77 -7.47 17.07
C LYS A 174 4.11 -6.51 18.05
N GLN A 175 2.88 -6.83 18.41
CA GLN A 175 2.25 -6.26 19.58
C GLN A 175 2.88 -6.88 20.84
N GLY A 176 3.40 -6.01 21.72
CA GLY A 176 3.82 -6.39 23.06
C GLY A 176 2.63 -6.50 24.03
#